data_35c923b526dc0ea048498e9992d42e68
#
_entry.id   35c923b526dc0ea048498e9992d42e68
#
_cell.length_a   1.000
_cell.length_b   1.000
_cell.length_c   1.000
_cell.angle_alpha   90.00
_cell.angle_beta   90.00
_cell.angle_gamma   90.00
#
_symmetry.space_group_name_H-M   'P 1'
#
loop_
_entity.id
_entity.type
_entity.pdbx_description
1 polymer ?
#
loop_
_entity_poly.entity_id
_entity_poly.type
_entity_poly.pdbx_seq_one_letter_code
_entity_poly.pdbx_strand_id
1 'polypeptide(L)'
;MKATVRFVSDDLFLGITPSGHALPLDTDSKRSSAPSPVELLLVALGSCTATDVASILAKRRQHVTGYTVEVSGQRRNEYPRSYTSMKVHHILTGRSISTKAVADAIELSDTKYCSVAATLRPTVEIQSSFEIIEEPTQTQE
;
A
#
# COMPACT_ATOMS: atom_id res chain seq x y z
N MET A 1 13.04 0.19 -17.56
CA MET A 1 13.33 0.54 -16.15
C MET A 1 14.32 -0.47 -15.57
N LYS A 2 15.27 -0.02 -14.77
CA LYS A 2 16.30 -0.90 -14.20
C LYS A 2 16.57 -0.51 -12.75
N ALA A 3 16.49 -1.49 -11.86
CA ALA A 3 16.96 -1.36 -10.48
C ALA A 3 18.28 -2.10 -10.30
N THR A 4 19.08 -1.66 -9.35
CA THR A 4 20.35 -2.31 -8.99
C THR A 4 20.29 -2.72 -7.53
N VAL A 5 20.76 -3.92 -7.21
CA VAL A 5 20.82 -4.41 -5.83
C VAL A 5 22.27 -4.79 -5.53
N ARG A 6 22.84 -4.18 -4.50
CA ARG A 6 24.24 -4.37 -4.10
C ARG A 6 24.32 -5.06 -2.76
N PHE A 7 25.20 -6.04 -2.68
CA PHE A 7 25.57 -6.68 -1.41
C PHE A 7 26.32 -5.70 -0.51
N VAL A 8 25.93 -5.64 0.74
CA VAL A 8 26.63 -4.86 1.78
C VAL A 8 27.39 -5.81 2.72
N SER A 9 26.68 -6.67 3.44
CA SER A 9 27.24 -7.68 4.33
C SER A 9 26.16 -8.70 4.70
N ASP A 10 26.53 -9.95 4.87
CA ASP A 10 25.62 -11.03 5.27
C ASP A 10 24.32 -11.02 4.42
N ASP A 11 23.16 -10.83 5.05
CA ASP A 11 21.86 -10.75 4.36
C ASP A 11 21.40 -9.31 4.11
N LEU A 12 22.29 -8.33 4.26
CA LEU A 12 22.02 -6.92 4.06
C LEU A 12 22.42 -6.48 2.65
N PHE A 13 21.47 -5.86 1.96
CA PHE A 13 21.64 -5.35 0.61
C PHE A 13 21.18 -3.90 0.53
N LEU A 14 21.65 -3.19 -0.49
CA LEU A 14 21.20 -1.86 -0.84
C LEU A 14 20.51 -1.91 -2.20
N GLY A 15 19.24 -1.57 -2.23
CA GLY A 15 18.47 -1.42 -3.46
C GLY A 15 18.57 0.01 -3.99
N ILE A 16 18.75 0.15 -5.29
CA ILE A 16 18.78 1.45 -5.98
C ILE A 16 17.73 1.42 -7.07
N THR A 17 16.75 2.31 -6.96
CA THR A 17 15.64 2.39 -7.91
C THR A 17 16.04 3.05 -9.22
N PRO A 18 15.25 2.86 -10.31
CA PRO A 18 15.47 3.59 -11.55
C PRO A 18 15.47 5.11 -11.40
N SER A 19 14.75 5.63 -10.40
CA SER A 19 14.70 7.07 -10.09
C SER A 19 15.88 7.57 -9.25
N GLY A 20 16.83 6.69 -8.89
CA GLY A 20 18.05 7.05 -8.16
C GLY A 20 17.92 7.06 -6.65
N HIS A 21 16.80 6.56 -6.09
CA HIS A 21 16.63 6.42 -4.64
C HIS A 21 17.19 5.10 -4.15
N ALA A 22 17.77 5.13 -2.97
CA ALA A 22 18.35 3.96 -2.33
C ALA A 22 17.55 3.58 -1.08
N LEU A 23 17.40 2.25 -0.85
CA LEU A 23 16.82 1.73 0.37
C LEU A 23 17.57 0.45 0.79
N PRO A 24 17.78 0.27 2.10
CA PRO A 24 18.35 -0.98 2.61
C PRO A 24 17.31 -2.09 2.64
N LEU A 25 17.79 -3.33 2.49
CA LEU A 25 16.99 -4.55 2.56
C LEU A 25 17.72 -5.57 3.43
N ASP A 26 17.00 -6.16 4.37
CA ASP A 26 17.56 -7.13 5.30
C ASP A 26 16.65 -8.35 5.42
N THR A 27 17.17 -9.53 5.09
CA THR A 27 16.44 -10.79 5.21
C THR A 27 16.76 -11.54 6.50
N ASP A 28 17.71 -11.05 7.32
CA ASP A 28 18.00 -11.62 8.62
C ASP A 28 16.92 -11.22 9.64
N SER A 29 16.03 -12.15 9.96
CA SER A 29 14.91 -11.90 10.87
C SER A 29 15.37 -11.62 12.32
N LYS A 30 16.56 -12.05 12.71
CA LYS A 30 17.11 -11.80 14.06
C LYS A 30 17.66 -10.38 14.17
N ARG A 31 18.38 -9.92 13.14
CA ARG A 31 18.90 -8.55 13.09
C ARG A 31 17.81 -7.55 12.80
N SER A 32 16.98 -7.81 11.78
CA SER A 32 15.84 -6.99 11.35
C SER A 32 16.17 -5.48 11.29
N SER A 33 17.27 -5.14 10.63
CA SER A 33 17.74 -3.74 10.56
C SER A 33 17.15 -2.93 9.41
N ALA A 34 16.40 -3.58 8.52
CA ALA A 34 15.77 -2.97 7.36
C ALA A 34 14.58 -3.83 6.91
N PRO A 35 13.68 -3.31 6.05
CA PRO A 35 12.58 -4.11 5.54
C PRO A 35 13.08 -5.28 4.69
N SER A 36 12.33 -6.38 4.72
CA SER A 36 12.56 -7.51 3.83
C SER A 36 11.94 -7.27 2.45
N PRO A 37 12.40 -7.95 1.40
CA PRO A 37 11.81 -7.81 0.07
C PRO A 37 10.31 -8.10 0.02
N VAL A 38 9.85 -9.10 0.77
CA VAL A 38 8.42 -9.48 0.77
C VAL A 38 7.54 -8.47 1.50
N GLU A 39 8.06 -7.80 2.53
CA GLU A 39 7.35 -6.69 3.19
C GLU A 39 7.16 -5.51 2.25
N LEU A 40 8.11 -5.25 1.37
CA LEU A 40 8.01 -4.15 0.40
C LEU A 40 6.88 -4.33 -0.60
N LEU A 41 6.45 -5.56 -0.88
CA LEU A 41 5.28 -5.81 -1.73
C LEU A 41 4.00 -5.30 -1.09
N LEU A 42 3.86 -5.42 0.24
CA LEU A 42 2.72 -4.86 0.97
C LEU A 42 2.73 -3.33 0.91
N VAL A 43 3.87 -2.72 1.15
CA VAL A 43 4.04 -1.26 1.08
C VAL A 43 3.78 -0.75 -0.33
N ALA A 44 4.28 -1.45 -1.34
CA ALA A 44 4.08 -1.09 -2.74
C ALA A 44 2.59 -1.10 -3.10
N LEU A 45 1.86 -2.14 -2.73
CA LEU A 45 0.43 -2.23 -2.98
C LEU A 45 -0.33 -1.10 -2.28
N GLY A 46 -0.07 -0.90 -0.99
CA GLY A 46 -0.75 0.13 -0.19
C GLY A 46 -0.51 1.54 -0.73
N SER A 47 0.73 1.89 -1.04
CA SER A 47 1.07 3.23 -1.54
C SER A 47 0.52 3.49 -2.95
N CYS A 48 0.51 2.48 -3.80
CA CYS A 48 -0.02 2.60 -5.16
C CYS A 48 -1.54 2.89 -5.14
N THR A 49 -2.31 2.08 -4.42
CA THR A 49 -3.76 2.32 -4.31
C THR A 49 -4.08 3.60 -3.53
N ALA A 50 -3.32 3.93 -2.50
CA ALA A 50 -3.52 5.16 -1.73
C ALA A 50 -3.37 6.41 -2.59
N THR A 51 -2.39 6.43 -3.48
CA THR A 51 -2.18 7.53 -4.42
C THR A 51 -3.39 7.73 -5.34
N ASP A 52 -3.93 6.65 -5.88
CA ASP A 52 -5.11 6.71 -6.75
C ASP A 52 -6.33 7.23 -5.99
N VAL A 53 -6.62 6.64 -4.84
CA VAL A 53 -7.79 6.99 -4.03
C VAL A 53 -7.72 8.45 -3.57
N ALA A 54 -6.57 8.89 -3.07
CA ALA A 54 -6.39 10.28 -2.64
C ALA A 54 -6.60 11.25 -3.81
N SER A 55 -6.07 10.95 -4.97
CA SER A 55 -6.22 11.78 -6.18
C SER A 55 -7.68 11.85 -6.64
N ILE A 56 -8.39 10.73 -6.67
CA ILE A 56 -9.78 10.67 -7.09
C ILE A 56 -10.68 11.43 -6.12
N LEU A 57 -10.48 11.25 -4.81
CA LEU A 57 -11.26 11.95 -3.79
C LEU A 57 -11.02 13.46 -3.83
N ALA A 58 -9.78 13.91 -4.07
CA ALA A 58 -9.48 15.32 -4.25
C ALA A 58 -10.21 15.92 -5.45
N LYS A 59 -10.23 15.22 -6.59
CA LYS A 59 -10.97 15.64 -7.78
C LYS A 59 -12.48 15.68 -7.57
N ARG A 60 -13.01 14.82 -6.73
CA ARG A 60 -14.41 14.79 -6.32
C ARG A 60 -14.72 15.75 -5.16
N ARG A 61 -13.75 16.59 -4.77
CA ARG A 61 -13.90 17.62 -3.74
C ARG A 61 -14.32 17.04 -2.38
N GLN A 62 -13.87 15.85 -2.05
CA GLN A 62 -14.07 15.25 -0.74
C GLN A 62 -13.06 15.83 0.26
N HIS A 63 -13.53 16.18 1.44
CA HIS A 63 -12.70 16.81 2.47
C HIS A 63 -12.04 15.77 3.35
N VAL A 64 -10.94 15.20 2.89
CA VAL A 64 -10.14 14.20 3.61
C VAL A 64 -9.04 14.89 4.39
N THR A 65 -9.01 14.70 5.71
CA THR A 65 -7.99 15.26 6.62
C THR A 65 -6.98 14.22 7.08
N GLY A 66 -7.30 12.94 6.98
CA GLY A 66 -6.39 11.84 7.30
C GLY A 66 -6.69 10.64 6.43
N TYR A 67 -5.63 9.92 6.05
CA TYR A 67 -5.78 8.73 5.24
C TYR A 67 -4.67 7.73 5.57
N THR A 68 -5.08 6.53 5.96
CA THR A 68 -4.18 5.41 6.25
C THR A 68 -4.65 4.19 5.47
N VAL A 69 -3.72 3.45 4.91
CA VAL A 69 -3.98 2.17 4.27
C VAL A 69 -3.20 1.09 5.00
N GLU A 70 -3.90 0.09 5.49
CA GLU A 70 -3.32 -1.08 6.11
C GLU A 70 -3.37 -2.25 5.13
N VAL A 71 -2.24 -2.86 4.86
CA VAL A 71 -2.15 -4.01 3.97
C VAL A 71 -1.62 -5.20 4.75
N SER A 72 -2.40 -6.27 4.76
CA SER A 72 -2.00 -7.55 5.34
C SER A 72 -1.93 -8.62 4.26
N GLY A 73 -1.07 -9.60 4.45
CA GLY A 73 -0.91 -10.68 3.48
C GLY A 73 -0.74 -12.03 4.14
N GLN A 74 -1.18 -13.07 3.46
CA GLN A 74 -0.92 -14.46 3.84
C GLN A 74 -0.03 -15.11 2.80
N ARG A 75 0.97 -15.86 3.26
CA ARG A 75 1.97 -16.52 2.44
C ARG A 75 1.84 -18.03 2.56
N ARG A 76 2.32 -18.74 1.56
CA ARG A 76 2.47 -20.19 1.62
C ARG A 76 3.43 -20.60 2.74
N ASN A 77 3.18 -21.77 3.32
CA ASN A 77 4.10 -22.36 4.31
C ASN A 77 5.29 -23.09 3.65
N GLU A 78 5.18 -23.38 2.37
CA GLU A 78 6.20 -24.08 1.59
C GLU A 78 6.95 -23.11 0.67
N TYR A 79 8.19 -23.39 0.39
CA TYR A 79 8.97 -22.63 -0.60
C TYR A 79 8.47 -22.88 -2.04
N PRO A 80 8.39 -21.85 -2.87
CA PRO A 80 8.57 -20.45 -2.54
C PRO A 80 7.38 -19.94 -1.69
N ARG A 81 7.67 -19.17 -0.64
CA ARG A 81 6.67 -18.62 0.27
C ARG A 81 6.02 -17.37 -0.32
N SER A 82 5.41 -17.52 -1.47
CA SER A 82 4.69 -16.45 -2.14
C SER A 82 3.39 -16.08 -1.42
N TYR A 83 2.94 -14.84 -1.61
CA TYR A 83 1.62 -14.44 -1.13
C TYR A 83 0.52 -15.20 -1.86
N THR A 84 -0.48 -15.65 -1.12
CA THR A 84 -1.70 -16.24 -1.65
C THR A 84 -2.85 -15.24 -1.63
N SER A 85 -2.88 -14.36 -0.62
CA SER A 85 -3.89 -13.31 -0.50
C SER A 85 -3.32 -12.06 0.17
N MET A 86 -3.91 -10.91 -0.17
CA MET A 86 -3.67 -9.64 0.49
C MET A 86 -5.00 -8.96 0.77
N LYS A 87 -5.08 -8.29 1.91
CA LYS A 87 -6.22 -7.44 2.28
C LYS A 87 -5.75 -6.01 2.39
N VAL A 88 -6.47 -5.11 1.73
CA VAL A 88 -6.20 -3.68 1.74
C VAL A 88 -7.36 -2.99 2.45
N HIS A 89 -7.09 -2.38 3.58
CA HIS A 89 -8.08 -1.66 4.36
C HIS A 89 -7.78 -0.16 4.38
N HIS A 90 -8.71 0.63 3.86
CA HIS A 90 -8.60 2.08 3.76
C HIS A 90 -9.31 2.74 4.93
N ILE A 91 -8.61 3.60 5.65
CA ILE A 91 -9.15 4.36 6.79
C ILE A 91 -9.08 5.83 6.43
N LEU A 92 -10.23 6.46 6.26
CA LEU A 92 -10.35 7.85 5.85
C LEU A 92 -10.98 8.67 6.96
N THR A 93 -10.34 9.76 7.32
CA THR A 93 -10.86 10.74 8.27
C THR A 93 -11.15 12.04 7.53
N GLY A 94 -12.25 12.66 7.82
CA GLY A 94 -12.60 13.95 7.20
C GLY A 94 -13.99 14.41 7.56
N ARG A 95 -14.50 15.35 6.77
CA ARG A 95 -15.80 15.99 7.00
C ARG A 95 -16.75 15.65 5.88
N SER A 96 -17.90 15.05 6.24
CA SER A 96 -18.98 14.74 5.30
C SER A 96 -18.50 13.96 4.07
N ILE A 97 -17.58 13.01 4.26
CA ILE A 97 -17.05 12.21 3.16
C ILE A 97 -18.15 11.27 2.65
N SER A 98 -18.38 11.29 1.34
CA SER A 98 -19.36 10.42 0.69
C SER A 98 -18.87 8.97 0.65
N THR A 99 -19.65 8.06 1.24
CA THR A 99 -19.39 6.61 1.18
C THR A 99 -19.30 6.12 -0.26
N LYS A 100 -20.18 6.62 -1.14
CA LYS A 100 -20.18 6.27 -2.57
C LYS A 100 -18.90 6.74 -3.26
N ALA A 101 -18.45 7.95 -2.97
CA ALA A 101 -17.22 8.47 -3.56
C ALA A 101 -16.00 7.62 -3.17
N VAL A 102 -15.93 7.20 -1.91
CA VAL A 102 -14.84 6.31 -1.43
C VAL A 102 -14.91 4.94 -2.11
N ALA A 103 -16.09 4.33 -2.14
CA ALA A 103 -16.28 3.03 -2.80
C ALA A 103 -15.90 3.08 -4.28
N ASP A 104 -16.33 4.11 -5.00
CA ASP A 104 -16.00 4.31 -6.41
C ASP A 104 -14.49 4.54 -6.63
N ALA A 105 -13.85 5.32 -5.75
CA ALA A 105 -12.41 5.58 -5.84
C ALA A 105 -11.58 4.31 -5.66
N ILE A 106 -11.94 3.49 -4.68
CA ILE A 106 -11.27 2.20 -4.42
C ILE A 106 -11.48 1.25 -5.60
N GLU A 107 -12.69 1.14 -6.12
CA GLU A 107 -12.98 0.29 -7.27
C GLU A 107 -12.20 0.72 -8.51
N LEU A 108 -12.11 2.01 -8.79
CA LEU A 108 -11.32 2.53 -9.91
C LEU A 108 -9.84 2.23 -9.76
N SER A 109 -9.29 2.37 -8.55
CA SER A 109 -7.90 1.97 -8.29
C SER A 109 -7.72 0.48 -8.54
N ASP A 110 -8.57 -0.34 -7.95
CA ASP A 110 -8.46 -1.81 -8.00
C ASP A 110 -8.58 -2.36 -9.43
N THR A 111 -9.47 -1.79 -10.23
CA THR A 111 -9.80 -2.34 -11.56
C THR A 111 -9.10 -1.64 -12.72
N LYS A 112 -8.63 -0.41 -12.53
CA LYS A 112 -8.13 0.39 -13.67
C LYS A 112 -6.74 1.00 -13.46
N TYR A 113 -6.44 1.53 -12.29
CA TYR A 113 -5.27 2.39 -12.15
C TYR A 113 -4.08 1.79 -11.41
N CYS A 114 -4.29 0.92 -10.40
CA CYS A 114 -3.21 0.41 -9.58
C CYS A 114 -2.35 -0.62 -10.33
N SER A 115 -1.20 -0.17 -10.82
CA SER A 115 -0.25 -1.03 -11.55
C SER A 115 0.32 -2.14 -10.68
N VAL A 116 0.51 -1.90 -9.39
CA VAL A 116 0.99 -2.93 -8.45
C VAL A 116 -0.05 -4.02 -8.26
N ALA A 117 -1.33 -3.64 -8.06
CA ALA A 117 -2.42 -4.61 -7.95
C ALA A 117 -2.52 -5.45 -9.22
N ALA A 118 -2.46 -4.83 -10.39
CA ALA A 118 -2.49 -5.52 -11.68
C ALA A 118 -1.34 -6.53 -11.83
N THR A 119 -0.17 -6.19 -11.31
CA THR A 119 1.00 -7.07 -11.33
C THR A 119 0.84 -8.26 -10.40
N LEU A 120 0.23 -8.07 -9.23
CA LEU A 120 0.08 -9.11 -8.20
C LEU A 120 -1.13 -10.02 -8.43
N ARG A 121 -2.23 -9.52 -8.98
CA ARG A 121 -3.51 -10.25 -9.12
C ARG A 121 -3.44 -11.59 -9.82
N PRO A 122 -2.58 -11.83 -10.82
CA PRO A 122 -2.50 -13.14 -11.45
C PRO A 122 -2.23 -14.29 -10.47
N THR A 123 -1.57 -14.02 -9.34
CA THR A 123 -1.23 -15.04 -8.34
C THR A 123 -1.68 -14.72 -6.92
N VAL A 124 -2.15 -13.49 -6.67
CA VAL A 124 -2.55 -13.04 -5.33
C VAL A 124 -4.01 -12.59 -5.36
N GLU A 125 -4.83 -13.16 -4.49
CA GLU A 125 -6.18 -12.67 -4.26
C GLU A 125 -6.10 -11.38 -3.43
N ILE A 126 -6.64 -10.28 -3.96
CA ILE A 126 -6.62 -8.98 -3.29
C ILE A 126 -8.05 -8.55 -2.98
N GLN A 127 -8.33 -8.27 -1.71
CA GLN A 127 -9.62 -7.78 -1.23
C GLN A 127 -9.44 -6.41 -0.58
N SER A 128 -10.32 -5.48 -0.94
CA SER A 128 -10.32 -4.13 -0.40
C SER A 128 -11.53 -3.89 0.49
N SER A 129 -11.33 -3.12 1.55
CA SER A 129 -12.37 -2.65 2.45
C SER A 129 -12.04 -1.24 2.92
N PHE A 130 -13.01 -0.54 3.50
CA PHE A 130 -12.77 0.81 4.01
C PHE A 130 -13.65 1.13 5.20
N GLU A 131 -13.23 2.15 5.95
CA GLU A 131 -14.02 2.82 6.96
C GLU A 131 -13.82 4.33 6.86
N ILE A 132 -14.85 5.07 7.21
CA ILE A 132 -14.83 6.53 7.24
C ILE A 132 -15.03 6.98 8.68
N ILE A 133 -14.12 7.83 9.17
CA ILE A 133 -14.18 8.43 10.50
C ILE A 133 -14.56 9.90 10.30
N GLU A 134 -15.71 10.29 10.81
CA GLU A 134 -16.13 11.70 10.79
C GLU A 134 -15.27 12.51 11.76
N GLU A 135 -14.67 13.58 11.26
CA GLU A 135 -13.91 14.51 12.10
C GLU A 135 -14.85 15.34 12.97
N PRO A 136 -14.58 15.45 14.30
CA PRO A 136 -15.42 16.24 15.17
C PRO A 136 -15.48 17.70 14.71
N THR A 137 -16.66 18.27 14.64
CA THR A 137 -16.85 19.71 14.39
C THR A 137 -16.23 20.48 15.56
N GLN A 138 -15.20 21.29 15.31
CA GLN A 138 -14.73 22.22 16.32
C GLN A 138 -15.84 23.23 16.56
N THR A 139 -16.51 23.12 17.69
CA THR A 139 -17.37 24.19 18.18
C THR A 139 -16.44 25.34 18.51
N GLN A 140 -16.48 26.41 17.72
CA GLN A 140 -15.85 27.67 18.10
C GLN A 140 -16.70 28.20 19.27
N GLU A 141 -16.14 28.18 20.49
CA GLU A 141 -16.62 28.98 21.60
C GLU A 141 -16.27 30.47 21.38
#